data_f5f9eb8eb92d92d6b1f9cbaf79bc41b5
#
_entry.id   f5f9eb8eb92d92d6b1f9cbaf79bc41b5
#
_cell.length_a   1.000
_cell.length_b   1.000
_cell.length_c   1.000
_cell.angle_alpha   90.00
_cell.angle_beta   90.00
_cell.angle_gamma   90.00
#
_symmetry.space_group_name_H-M   'P 1'
#
loop_
_entity.id
_entity.type
_entity.pdbx_description
1 polymer ?
#
loop_
_entity_poly.entity_id
_entity_poly.type
_entity_poly.pdbx_seq_one_letter_code
_entity_poly.pdbx_strand_id
1 'polypeptide(L)'
;PCTGGAERIITSSLDRIRTNTHCIGQMIYRSQFDTVFYAAIINGTAGDGEALAEDFKNYTGDTDKYHEYTIDNSMYLMKDQEDYQMVMKLSTIIGAQQVDVLIAPEYKFQEYVEQDGFYPMSELLTDEQQEAYKDDLTEYGLHVGDNKVLQSFGVDEDSYMGVLVYSDHLDEAKSFITYIMGDGNTPDENEGGQK
;
A
#
# COMPACT_ATOMS: atom_id res chain seq x y z
N PRO A 1 -33.98 44.20 32.56
CA PRO A 1 -33.65 43.73 31.25
C PRO A 1 -32.26 43.11 31.27
N CYS A 2 -32.19 41.85 31.71
CA CYS A 2 -30.99 41.01 31.72
C CYS A 2 -31.42 39.60 31.39
N THR A 3 -31.66 39.29 30.10
CA THR A 3 -32.05 37.94 29.64
C THR A 3 -31.29 37.48 28.39
N GLY A 4 -30.09 38.01 28.15
CA GLY A 4 -29.30 37.67 26.96
C GLY A 4 -28.09 36.79 27.13
N GLY A 5 -27.76 36.34 28.35
CA GLY A 5 -26.49 35.66 28.63
C GLY A 5 -26.56 34.12 28.77
N ALA A 6 -27.70 33.58 29.14
CA ALA A 6 -27.82 32.14 29.45
C ALA A 6 -28.03 31.27 28.19
N GLU A 7 -28.69 31.78 27.16
CA GLU A 7 -28.93 30.97 25.95
C GLU A 7 -27.68 30.75 25.08
N ARG A 8 -26.72 31.70 25.06
CA ARG A 8 -25.46 31.53 24.30
C ARG A 8 -24.51 30.52 24.95
N ILE A 9 -24.56 30.36 26.27
CA ILE A 9 -23.70 29.41 26.99
C ILE A 9 -24.20 27.97 26.81
N ILE A 10 -25.52 27.80 26.76
CA ILE A 10 -26.16 26.49 26.59
C ILE A 10 -25.95 25.96 25.16
N THR A 11 -26.06 26.81 24.15
CA THR A 11 -25.79 26.40 22.75
C THR A 11 -24.32 26.04 22.55
N SER A 12 -23.38 26.77 23.13
CA SER A 12 -21.95 26.43 23.01
C SER A 12 -21.58 25.12 23.72
N SER A 13 -22.27 24.78 24.80
CA SER A 13 -22.03 23.52 25.52
C SER A 13 -22.61 22.33 24.75
N LEU A 14 -23.80 22.47 24.16
CA LEU A 14 -24.41 21.44 23.32
C LEU A 14 -23.63 21.20 22.03
N ASP A 15 -23.08 22.24 21.42
CA ASP A 15 -22.24 22.14 20.22
C ASP A 15 -20.88 21.44 20.53
N ARG A 16 -20.30 21.68 21.71
CA ARG A 16 -19.09 20.96 22.17
C ARG A 16 -19.36 19.49 22.44
N ILE A 17 -20.52 19.16 23.04
CA ILE A 17 -20.92 17.79 23.27
C ILE A 17 -21.14 17.06 21.96
N ARG A 18 -21.83 17.72 21.00
CA ARG A 18 -22.13 17.17 19.69
C ARG A 18 -20.87 16.92 18.84
N THR A 19 -19.90 17.85 18.84
CA THR A 19 -18.58 17.67 18.19
C THR A 19 -17.77 16.57 18.86
N ASN A 20 -17.77 16.50 20.20
CA ASN A 20 -17.03 15.46 20.91
C ASN A 20 -17.61 14.07 20.67
N THR A 21 -18.93 13.94 20.64
CA THR A 21 -19.60 12.66 20.36
C THR A 21 -19.35 12.20 18.92
N HIS A 22 -19.29 13.13 17.98
CA HIS A 22 -18.97 12.82 16.58
C HIS A 22 -17.51 12.38 16.42
N CYS A 23 -16.55 13.08 17.05
CA CYS A 23 -15.14 12.68 17.08
C CYS A 23 -14.91 11.33 17.75
N ILE A 24 -15.59 11.05 18.88
CA ILE A 24 -15.50 9.76 19.58
C ILE A 24 -16.11 8.65 18.70
N GLY A 25 -17.24 8.93 18.05
CA GLY A 25 -17.87 7.98 17.10
C GLY A 25 -16.96 7.64 15.92
N GLN A 26 -16.27 8.63 15.35
CA GLN A 26 -15.31 8.41 14.27
C GLN A 26 -14.04 7.69 14.75
N MET A 27 -13.55 7.96 15.96
CA MET A 27 -12.42 7.22 16.54
C MET A 27 -12.76 5.76 16.81
N ILE A 28 -13.94 5.46 17.36
CA ILE A 28 -14.40 4.09 17.60
C ILE A 28 -14.61 3.36 16.26
N TYR A 29 -15.17 4.03 15.26
CA TYR A 29 -15.37 3.45 13.95
C TYR A 29 -14.03 3.09 13.27
N ARG A 30 -13.05 3.99 13.30
CA ARG A 30 -11.70 3.74 12.75
C ARG A 30 -10.92 2.66 13.50
N SER A 31 -11.13 2.50 14.81
CA SER A 31 -10.48 1.44 15.59
C SER A 31 -11.03 0.03 15.32
N GLN A 32 -12.04 -0.11 14.46
CA GLN A 32 -12.59 -1.39 14.02
C GLN A 32 -11.97 -1.90 12.73
N PHE A 33 -11.20 -1.06 12.00
CA PHE A 33 -10.51 -1.45 10.80
C PHE A 33 -9.11 -1.95 11.15
N ASP A 34 -8.78 -3.10 10.60
CA ASP A 34 -7.46 -3.72 10.72
C ASP A 34 -6.76 -3.60 9.37
N THR A 35 -5.63 -2.91 9.32
CA THR A 35 -4.84 -2.81 8.11
C THR A 35 -4.15 -4.15 7.88
N VAL A 36 -4.56 -4.85 6.86
CA VAL A 36 -4.08 -6.19 6.49
C VAL A 36 -2.97 -6.11 5.44
N PHE A 37 -2.97 -5.04 4.65
CA PHE A 37 -1.96 -4.86 3.61
C PHE A 37 -1.80 -3.38 3.24
N TYR A 38 -0.56 -2.95 3.07
CA TYR A 38 -0.24 -1.61 2.60
C TYR A 38 0.90 -1.63 1.57
N ALA A 39 0.61 -1.24 0.34
CA ALA A 39 1.63 -0.99 -0.69
C ALA A 39 1.78 0.51 -0.96
N ALA A 40 3.02 0.96 -1.14
CA ALA A 40 3.34 2.32 -1.58
C ALA A 40 3.92 2.27 -3.00
N ILE A 41 3.33 3.04 -3.92
CA ILE A 41 3.77 3.17 -5.32
C ILE A 41 4.32 4.57 -5.53
N ILE A 42 5.61 4.70 -5.69
CA ILE A 42 6.27 5.97 -5.99
C ILE A 42 6.15 6.24 -7.50
N ASN A 43 5.84 7.49 -7.85
CA ASN A 43 5.64 7.97 -9.22
C ASN A 43 4.46 7.33 -9.98
N GLY A 44 3.61 6.56 -9.30
CA GLY A 44 2.43 5.91 -9.87
C GLY A 44 1.15 6.75 -9.83
N THR A 45 1.23 8.07 -9.98
CA THR A 45 0.11 8.99 -9.68
C THR A 45 -1.01 9.00 -10.73
N ALA A 46 -0.84 8.35 -11.89
CA ALA A 46 -1.84 8.31 -12.95
C ALA A 46 -2.95 7.27 -12.70
N GLY A 47 -2.67 6.23 -11.90
CA GLY A 47 -3.60 5.15 -11.62
C GLY A 47 -4.54 5.42 -10.44
N ASP A 48 -5.48 4.51 -10.25
CA ASP A 48 -6.43 4.50 -9.13
C ASP A 48 -6.01 3.44 -8.10
N GLY A 49 -5.32 3.89 -7.03
CA GLY A 49 -4.83 3.02 -5.96
C GLY A 49 -5.95 2.37 -5.15
N GLU A 50 -7.10 3.05 -4.99
CA GLU A 50 -8.26 2.52 -4.27
C GLU A 50 -8.90 1.37 -5.06
N ALA A 51 -9.06 1.54 -6.38
CA ALA A 51 -9.57 0.48 -7.25
C ALA A 51 -8.63 -0.74 -7.26
N LEU A 52 -7.30 -0.53 -7.35
CA LEU A 52 -6.34 -1.63 -7.32
C LEU A 52 -6.34 -2.35 -5.96
N ALA A 53 -6.52 -1.63 -4.86
CA ALA A 53 -6.63 -2.23 -3.53
C ALA A 53 -7.89 -3.11 -3.40
N GLU A 54 -9.02 -2.66 -3.95
CA GLU A 54 -10.26 -3.44 -3.97
C GLU A 54 -10.12 -4.69 -4.87
N ASP A 55 -9.53 -4.55 -6.05
CA ASP A 55 -9.26 -5.69 -6.95
C ASP A 55 -8.32 -6.70 -6.30
N PHE A 56 -7.27 -6.25 -5.63
CA PHE A 56 -6.37 -7.13 -4.90
C PHE A 56 -7.05 -7.82 -3.72
N LYS A 57 -7.87 -7.12 -2.94
CA LYS A 57 -8.68 -7.72 -1.88
C LYS A 57 -9.60 -8.82 -2.41
N ASN A 58 -10.23 -8.57 -3.56
CA ASN A 58 -11.06 -9.59 -4.23
C ASN A 58 -10.22 -10.79 -4.70
N TYR A 59 -9.01 -10.55 -5.20
CA TYR A 59 -8.06 -11.60 -5.59
C TYR A 59 -7.67 -12.51 -4.43
N THR A 60 -7.44 -11.96 -3.22
CA THR A 60 -7.14 -12.75 -2.02
C THR A 60 -8.36 -13.53 -1.50
N GLY A 61 -9.56 -13.19 -1.95
CA GLY A 61 -10.82 -13.77 -1.46
C GLY A 61 -11.22 -13.29 -0.07
N ASP A 62 -10.59 -12.23 0.44
CA ASP A 62 -10.93 -11.65 1.74
C ASP A 62 -12.26 -10.90 1.66
N THR A 63 -13.25 -11.39 2.41
CA THR A 63 -14.61 -10.81 2.48
C THR A 63 -14.88 -10.05 3.77
N ASP A 64 -13.89 -9.92 4.66
CA ASP A 64 -14.05 -9.16 5.89
C ASP A 64 -14.08 -7.66 5.58
N LYS A 65 -15.19 -7.02 5.92
CA LYS A 65 -15.39 -5.57 5.71
C LYS A 65 -14.56 -4.68 6.62
N TYR A 66 -13.94 -5.26 7.64
CA TYR A 66 -13.08 -4.54 8.57
C TYR A 66 -11.60 -4.66 8.21
N HIS A 67 -11.24 -5.54 7.28
CA HIS A 67 -9.90 -5.61 6.72
C HIS A 67 -9.68 -4.52 5.69
N GLU A 68 -8.69 -3.68 5.92
CA GLU A 68 -8.32 -2.58 5.05
C GLU A 68 -7.06 -2.95 4.23
N TYR A 69 -7.19 -2.83 2.93
CA TYR A 69 -6.10 -2.96 1.96
C TYR A 69 -5.84 -1.57 1.39
N THR A 70 -4.61 -1.11 1.48
CA THR A 70 -4.24 0.24 1.04
C THR A 70 -3.17 0.19 -0.03
N ILE A 71 -3.38 0.89 -1.14
CA ILE A 71 -2.36 1.14 -2.15
C ILE A 71 -2.21 2.65 -2.32
N ASP A 72 -1.16 3.21 -1.70
CA ASP A 72 -0.88 4.64 -1.74
C ASP A 72 0.03 4.99 -2.92
N ASN A 73 -0.54 5.56 -3.94
CA ASN A 73 0.16 6.04 -5.13
C ASN A 73 0.22 7.59 -5.22
N SER A 74 0.05 8.26 -4.09
CA SER A 74 0.00 9.73 -4.04
C SER A 74 1.37 10.39 -3.99
N MET A 75 2.47 9.62 -3.91
CA MET A 75 3.82 10.14 -3.76
C MET A 75 4.52 10.25 -5.11
N TYR A 76 5.04 11.46 -5.39
CA TYR A 76 5.83 11.75 -6.58
C TYR A 76 7.19 12.31 -6.16
N LEU A 77 8.25 11.58 -6.52
CA LEU A 77 9.63 11.93 -6.21
C LEU A 77 10.44 12.00 -7.49
N MET A 78 11.13 13.13 -7.71
CA MET A 78 12.06 13.29 -8.84
C MET A 78 13.49 13.15 -8.32
N LYS A 79 14.33 12.41 -9.04
CA LYS A 79 15.72 12.14 -8.68
C LYS A 79 16.54 13.38 -8.34
N ASP A 80 16.35 14.47 -9.11
CA ASP A 80 17.14 15.70 -8.97
C ASP A 80 16.42 16.82 -8.23
N GLN A 81 15.13 16.66 -7.90
CA GLN A 81 14.32 17.69 -7.26
C GLN A 81 13.24 17.04 -6.39
N GLU A 82 13.66 16.41 -5.29
CA GLU A 82 12.71 15.77 -4.37
C GLU A 82 11.90 16.84 -3.61
N ASP A 83 10.57 16.65 -3.58
CA ASP A 83 9.69 17.42 -2.73
C ASP A 83 9.89 16.96 -1.27
N TYR A 84 10.32 17.87 -0.41
CA TYR A 84 10.56 17.58 1.00
C TYR A 84 9.34 16.99 1.71
N GLN A 85 8.12 17.41 1.36
CA GLN A 85 6.90 16.90 1.97
C GLN A 85 6.66 15.43 1.59
N MET A 86 6.95 15.06 0.34
CA MET A 86 6.83 13.68 -0.15
C MET A 86 7.89 12.78 0.47
N VAL A 87 9.13 13.24 0.56
CA VAL A 87 10.21 12.52 1.26
C VAL A 87 9.85 12.30 2.73
N MET A 88 9.34 13.33 3.42
CA MET A 88 8.90 13.22 4.81
C MET A 88 7.71 12.28 4.98
N LYS A 89 6.75 12.30 4.06
CA LYS A 89 5.62 11.36 4.06
C LYS A 89 6.13 9.92 3.97
N LEU A 90 6.95 9.62 2.95
CA LEU A 90 7.52 8.27 2.75
C LEU A 90 8.33 7.82 3.98
N SER A 91 9.24 8.68 4.47
CA SER A 91 10.03 8.37 5.66
C SER A 91 9.18 8.12 6.91
N THR A 92 8.05 8.82 7.03
CA THR A 92 7.13 8.67 8.17
C THR A 92 6.40 7.33 8.12
N ILE A 93 5.82 6.94 6.97
CA ILE A 93 5.08 5.67 6.85
C ILE A 93 6.00 4.46 6.93
N ILE A 94 7.22 4.56 6.37
CA ILE A 94 8.25 3.52 6.49
C ILE A 94 8.76 3.44 7.94
N GLY A 95 9.10 4.56 8.56
CA GLY A 95 9.55 4.59 9.96
C GLY A 95 8.48 4.15 10.97
N ALA A 96 7.20 4.29 10.62
CA ALA A 96 6.08 3.75 11.40
C ALA A 96 5.80 2.26 11.09
N GLN A 97 6.59 1.62 10.22
CA GLN A 97 6.45 0.22 9.81
C GLN A 97 5.06 -0.12 9.25
N GLN A 98 4.48 0.81 8.48
CA GLN A 98 3.13 0.65 7.94
C GLN A 98 3.10 0.04 6.55
N VAL A 99 4.22 0.10 5.82
CA VAL A 99 4.31 -0.32 4.42
C VAL A 99 4.83 -1.75 4.32
N ASP A 100 4.08 -2.64 3.69
CA ASP A 100 4.51 -4.02 3.44
C ASP A 100 5.31 -4.12 2.14
N VAL A 101 4.81 -3.48 1.07
CA VAL A 101 5.43 -3.52 -0.25
C VAL A 101 5.74 -2.10 -0.73
N LEU A 102 6.96 -1.89 -1.20
CA LEU A 102 7.39 -0.65 -1.84
C LEU A 102 7.64 -0.89 -3.33
N ILE A 103 6.99 -0.08 -4.17
CA ILE A 103 7.27 0.03 -5.60
C ILE A 103 7.87 1.41 -5.85
N ALA A 104 9.10 1.44 -6.36
CA ALA A 104 9.84 2.68 -6.51
C ALA A 104 10.80 2.63 -7.70
N PRO A 105 11.15 3.79 -8.31
CA PRO A 105 12.23 3.88 -9.28
C PRO A 105 13.55 3.37 -8.70
N GLU A 106 14.42 2.84 -9.55
CA GLU A 106 15.70 2.21 -9.16
C GLU A 106 16.48 3.05 -8.15
N TYR A 107 16.64 4.35 -8.40
CA TYR A 107 17.45 5.22 -7.53
C TYR A 107 16.89 5.28 -6.10
N LYS A 108 15.57 5.27 -5.93
CA LYS A 108 14.93 5.29 -4.61
C LYS A 108 14.90 3.89 -4.00
N PHE A 109 14.69 2.87 -4.78
CA PHE A 109 14.73 1.48 -4.35
C PHE A 109 16.10 1.12 -3.77
N GLN A 110 17.19 1.49 -4.45
CA GLN A 110 18.56 1.24 -4.02
C GLN A 110 18.91 1.91 -2.68
N GLU A 111 18.35 3.08 -2.37
CA GLU A 111 18.55 3.71 -1.06
C GLU A 111 18.09 2.82 0.10
N TYR A 112 17.01 2.05 -0.09
CA TYR A 112 16.50 1.11 0.92
C TYR A 112 17.24 -0.23 0.89
N VAL A 113 17.72 -0.68 -0.27
CA VAL A 113 18.61 -1.86 -0.38
C VAL A 113 19.87 -1.63 0.43
N GLU A 114 20.51 -0.45 0.31
CA GLU A 114 21.71 -0.08 1.06
C GLU A 114 21.51 -0.03 2.59
N GLN A 115 20.25 0.05 3.04
CA GLN A 115 19.86 0.07 4.45
C GLN A 115 19.36 -1.28 4.95
N ASP A 116 19.56 -2.37 4.18
CA ASP A 116 19.02 -3.71 4.48
C ASP A 116 17.49 -3.69 4.70
N GLY A 117 16.78 -2.83 3.93
CA GLY A 117 15.37 -2.54 4.14
C GLY A 117 14.40 -3.57 3.56
N PHE A 118 14.87 -4.51 2.73
CA PHE A 118 14.04 -5.49 2.05
C PHE A 118 14.35 -6.92 2.41
N TYR A 119 13.33 -7.77 2.38
CA TYR A 119 13.51 -9.22 2.39
C TYR A 119 14.21 -9.70 1.11
N PRO A 120 15.14 -10.67 1.21
CA PRO A 120 15.66 -11.36 0.04
C PRO A 120 14.51 -12.08 -0.71
N MET A 121 14.43 -11.93 -2.03
CA MET A 121 13.40 -12.60 -2.83
C MET A 121 13.47 -14.13 -2.73
N SER A 122 14.65 -14.70 -2.47
CA SER A 122 14.83 -16.12 -2.24
C SER A 122 14.12 -16.65 -0.99
N GLU A 123 13.77 -15.80 -0.02
CA GLU A 123 13.02 -16.17 1.18
C GLU A 123 11.49 -15.99 0.98
N LEU A 124 11.09 -15.23 -0.02
CA LEU A 124 9.70 -14.89 -0.30
C LEU A 124 9.10 -15.76 -1.40
N LEU A 125 9.88 -16.06 -2.44
CA LEU A 125 9.41 -16.75 -3.64
C LEU A 125 9.82 -18.24 -3.62
N THR A 126 8.92 -19.09 -4.13
CA THR A 126 9.24 -20.49 -4.39
C THR A 126 10.25 -20.63 -5.54
N ASP A 127 10.94 -21.78 -5.61
CA ASP A 127 11.88 -22.06 -6.71
C ASP A 127 11.21 -21.94 -8.09
N GLU A 128 9.94 -22.32 -8.21
CA GLU A 128 9.15 -22.20 -9.43
C GLU A 128 8.88 -20.75 -9.80
N GLN A 129 8.54 -19.89 -8.82
CA GLN A 129 8.34 -18.46 -9.02
C GLN A 129 9.65 -17.75 -9.36
N GLN A 130 10.77 -18.12 -8.70
CA GLN A 130 12.08 -17.57 -9.02
C GLN A 130 12.50 -17.89 -10.45
N GLU A 131 12.24 -19.11 -10.94
CA GLU A 131 12.51 -19.47 -12.34
C GLU A 131 11.55 -18.75 -13.31
N ALA A 132 10.28 -18.60 -12.92
CA ALA A 132 9.29 -17.89 -13.76
C ALA A 132 9.61 -16.39 -13.93
N TYR A 133 10.12 -15.75 -12.88
CA TYR A 133 10.43 -14.30 -12.85
C TYR A 133 11.91 -13.99 -13.04
N LYS A 134 12.74 -14.96 -13.42
CA LYS A 134 14.20 -14.86 -13.46
C LYS A 134 14.76 -13.67 -14.24
N ASP A 135 14.05 -13.24 -15.28
CA ASP A 135 14.48 -12.13 -16.14
C ASP A 135 14.30 -10.76 -15.44
N ASP A 136 13.37 -10.68 -14.48
CA ASP A 136 13.05 -9.48 -13.69
C ASP A 136 13.55 -9.56 -12.26
N LEU A 137 14.02 -10.73 -11.83
CA LEU A 137 14.37 -11.03 -10.45
C LEU A 137 15.76 -10.46 -10.10
N THR A 138 15.79 -9.73 -8.98
CA THR A 138 17.03 -9.33 -8.30
C THR A 138 17.09 -9.94 -6.91
N GLU A 139 18.17 -9.72 -6.16
CA GLU A 139 18.32 -10.25 -4.80
C GLU A 139 17.21 -9.75 -3.86
N TYR A 140 16.79 -8.47 -3.98
CA TYR A 140 15.87 -7.81 -3.06
C TYR A 140 14.55 -7.33 -3.69
N GLY A 141 14.35 -7.56 -4.97
CA GLY A 141 13.14 -7.09 -5.64
C GLY A 141 12.94 -7.67 -7.03
N LEU A 142 11.80 -7.28 -7.61
CA LEU A 142 11.42 -7.61 -8.98
C LEU A 142 11.33 -6.33 -9.80
N HIS A 143 11.92 -6.32 -10.99
CA HIS A 143 11.70 -5.27 -11.97
C HIS A 143 10.24 -5.28 -12.43
N VAL A 144 9.57 -4.14 -12.38
CA VAL A 144 8.13 -4.05 -12.66
C VAL A 144 7.79 -2.85 -13.56
N GLY A 145 8.77 -2.18 -14.10
CA GLY A 145 8.57 -0.98 -14.92
C GLY A 145 7.80 -1.24 -16.21
N ASP A 146 7.84 -2.45 -16.77
CA ASP A 146 7.11 -2.89 -17.96
C ASP A 146 5.83 -3.67 -17.66
N ASN A 147 5.50 -3.87 -16.36
CA ASN A 147 4.28 -4.56 -15.95
C ASN A 147 3.03 -3.76 -16.35
N LYS A 148 2.06 -4.41 -17.00
CA LYS A 148 0.88 -3.74 -17.57
C LYS A 148 -0.01 -3.05 -16.53
N VAL A 149 -0.17 -3.64 -15.35
CA VAL A 149 -0.95 -3.03 -14.26
C VAL A 149 -0.27 -1.73 -13.82
N LEU A 150 1.02 -1.78 -13.55
CA LEU A 150 1.79 -0.64 -13.05
C LEU A 150 2.05 0.43 -14.12
N GLN A 151 2.14 0.06 -15.40
CA GLN A 151 2.17 1.03 -16.50
C GLN A 151 0.91 1.90 -16.56
N SER A 152 -0.26 1.36 -16.18
CA SER A 152 -1.48 2.16 -16.07
C SER A 152 -1.41 3.23 -14.97
N PHE A 153 -0.55 3.03 -13.98
CA PHE A 153 -0.22 4.00 -12.93
C PHE A 153 0.81 5.05 -13.38
N GLY A 154 1.52 4.79 -14.48
CA GLY A 154 2.56 5.68 -15.01
C GLY A 154 3.86 5.61 -14.20
N VAL A 155 4.17 4.45 -13.62
CA VAL A 155 5.46 4.22 -12.94
C VAL A 155 6.63 4.35 -13.94
N ASP A 156 7.81 4.66 -13.41
CA ASP A 156 9.02 4.76 -14.23
C ASP A 156 9.42 3.38 -14.77
N GLU A 157 10.00 3.35 -15.99
CA GLU A 157 10.43 2.09 -16.64
C GLU A 157 11.50 1.32 -15.83
N ASP A 158 12.23 1.99 -14.95
CA ASP A 158 13.25 1.42 -14.08
C ASP A 158 12.71 1.13 -12.65
N SER A 159 11.40 0.92 -12.50
CA SER A 159 10.79 0.66 -11.19
C SER A 159 10.97 -0.78 -10.72
N TYR A 160 11.21 -0.92 -9.43
CA TYR A 160 11.34 -2.19 -8.73
C TYR A 160 10.30 -2.32 -7.61
N MET A 161 9.86 -3.55 -7.36
CA MET A 161 8.97 -3.93 -6.28
C MET A 161 9.73 -4.78 -5.26
N GLY A 162 9.66 -4.43 -3.97
CA GLY A 162 10.26 -5.18 -2.87
C GLY A 162 9.38 -5.22 -1.64
N VAL A 163 9.57 -6.23 -0.78
CA VAL A 163 8.87 -6.40 0.49
C VAL A 163 9.77 -5.94 1.63
N LEU A 164 9.26 -5.05 2.47
CA LEU A 164 10.04 -4.46 3.57
C LEU A 164 10.24 -5.45 4.72
N VAL A 165 11.46 -5.49 5.30
CA VAL A 165 11.88 -6.49 6.31
C VAL A 165 11.08 -6.49 7.60
N TYR A 166 10.32 -5.43 7.88
CA TYR A 166 9.48 -5.33 9.06
C TYR A 166 8.01 -5.67 8.79
N SER A 167 7.66 -6.06 7.56
CA SER A 167 6.28 -6.44 7.24
C SER A 167 5.85 -7.64 8.06
N ASP A 168 4.71 -7.48 8.74
CA ASP A 168 4.03 -8.55 9.48
C ASP A 168 3.01 -9.30 8.59
N HIS A 169 2.77 -8.82 7.35
CA HIS A 169 1.77 -9.34 6.40
C HIS A 169 2.45 -10.02 5.19
N LEU A 170 3.36 -10.95 5.46
CA LEU A 170 4.17 -11.59 4.42
C LEU A 170 3.36 -12.45 3.45
N ASP A 171 2.25 -13.04 3.89
CA ASP A 171 1.40 -13.86 3.02
C ASP A 171 0.65 -12.99 2.01
N GLU A 172 0.16 -11.83 2.45
CA GLU A 172 -0.46 -10.80 1.59
C GLU A 172 0.56 -10.20 0.63
N ALA A 173 1.77 -9.91 1.12
CA ALA A 173 2.85 -9.39 0.28
C ALA A 173 3.24 -10.38 -0.84
N LYS A 174 3.36 -11.68 -0.53
CA LYS A 174 3.60 -12.74 -1.54
C LYS A 174 2.44 -12.86 -2.53
N SER A 175 1.21 -12.78 -2.03
CA SER A 175 0.02 -12.79 -2.87
C SER A 175 -0.01 -11.57 -3.80
N PHE A 176 0.42 -10.40 -3.32
CA PHE A 176 0.50 -9.18 -4.13
C PHE A 176 1.57 -9.28 -5.21
N ILE A 177 2.74 -9.85 -4.90
CA ILE A 177 3.76 -10.15 -5.93
C ILE A 177 3.16 -11.03 -7.03
N THR A 178 2.50 -12.11 -6.67
CA THR A 178 1.89 -13.03 -7.63
C THR A 178 0.79 -12.34 -8.45
N TYR A 179 -0.03 -11.51 -7.81
CA TYR A 179 -1.07 -10.73 -8.47
C TYR A 179 -0.51 -9.75 -9.50
N ILE A 180 0.50 -8.97 -9.14
CA ILE A 180 1.13 -8.01 -10.05
C ILE A 180 1.85 -8.73 -11.19
N MET A 181 2.66 -9.75 -10.91
CA MET A 181 3.40 -10.50 -11.92
C MET A 181 2.47 -11.35 -12.84
N GLY A 182 1.26 -11.63 -12.40
CA GLY A 182 0.19 -12.28 -13.19
C GLY A 182 -0.68 -11.28 -13.98
N ASP A 183 -0.24 -10.03 -14.18
CA ASP A 183 -1.00 -8.96 -14.86
C ASP A 183 -2.37 -8.66 -14.20
N GLY A 184 -2.50 -8.85 -12.89
CA GLY A 184 -3.74 -8.60 -12.14
C GLY A 184 -4.86 -9.64 -12.39
N ASN A 185 -4.55 -10.75 -13.05
CA ASN A 185 -5.51 -11.81 -13.29
C ASN A 185 -5.57 -12.78 -12.10
N THR A 186 -6.79 -13.19 -11.73
CA THR A 186 -6.96 -14.35 -10.84
C THR A 186 -6.33 -15.57 -11.48
N PRO A 187 -5.65 -16.45 -10.72
CA PRO A 187 -5.20 -17.72 -11.24
C PRO A 187 -6.41 -18.46 -11.84
N ASP A 188 -6.32 -18.85 -13.11
CA ASP A 188 -7.38 -19.63 -13.74
C ASP A 188 -7.66 -20.87 -12.91
N GLU A 189 -8.89 -21.03 -12.39
CA GLU A 189 -9.39 -22.24 -11.71
C GLU A 189 -9.41 -23.49 -12.63
N ASN A 190 -8.70 -23.46 -13.75
CA ASN A 190 -8.87 -24.41 -14.87
C ASN A 190 -7.71 -25.39 -15.05
N GLU A 191 -6.77 -25.55 -14.11
CA GLU A 191 -5.80 -26.66 -14.19
C GLU A 191 -6.15 -27.87 -13.31
N GLY A 192 -7.42 -28.07 -12.99
CA GLY A 192 -7.94 -29.18 -12.18
C GLY A 192 -8.96 -30.08 -12.85
N GLY A 193 -8.77 -30.52 -14.11
CA GLY A 193 -9.79 -31.34 -14.71
C GLY A 193 -9.50 -32.06 -16.04
N GLN A 194 -8.43 -32.83 -16.13
CA GLN A 194 -8.44 -33.94 -17.09
C GLN A 194 -7.81 -35.18 -16.44
N LYS A 195 -8.68 -36.07 -16.05
CA LYS A 195 -8.43 -37.52 -15.97
C LYS A 195 -9.21 -38.20 -17.06
#